data_eba7e117136c48d1e3ddc958144df901
#
_entry.id   eba7e117136c48d1e3ddc958144df901
#
_cell.length_a   1.000
_cell.length_b   1.000
_cell.length_c   1.000
_cell.angle_alpha   90.00
_cell.angle_beta   90.00
_cell.angle_gamma   90.00
#
_symmetry.space_group_name_H-M   'P 1'
#
loop_
_entity.id
_entity.type
_entity.pdbx_description
1 polymer ?
#
loop_
_entity_poly.entity_id
_entity_poly.type
_entity_poly.pdbx_seq_one_letter_code
_entity_poly.pdbx_strand_id
1 'polypeptide(L)'
;MASISSDLKTKLQSNPKSVVNLIVRLKEDPSQRVASIQSRGFKIRRTISLISAVALQGTGSAALDLAKESWVLSIEEDKIVHTM
;
A
#
# COMPACT_ATOMS: atom_id res chain seq x y z
N MET A 1 3.40 -11.22 8.54
CA MET A 1 3.94 -10.16 7.68
C MET A 1 3.25 -10.18 6.32
N ALA A 2 2.96 -9.03 5.77
CA ALA A 2 2.27 -8.95 4.47
C ALA A 2 3.12 -9.54 3.34
N SER A 3 2.45 -10.07 2.33
CA SER A 3 3.11 -10.56 1.14
C SER A 3 3.50 -9.38 0.25
N ILE A 4 4.79 -9.28 -0.08
CA ILE A 4 5.33 -8.26 -0.99
C ILE A 4 6.26 -8.99 -1.96
N SER A 5 6.15 -8.69 -3.27
CA SER A 5 7.09 -9.26 -4.23
C SER A 5 8.50 -8.77 -3.92
N SER A 6 9.52 -9.59 -4.22
CA SER A 6 10.91 -9.21 -3.96
C SER A 6 11.32 -7.99 -4.76
N ASP A 7 10.81 -7.83 -5.98
CA ASP A 7 11.10 -6.66 -6.82
C ASP A 7 10.56 -5.38 -6.19
N LEU A 8 9.33 -5.42 -5.71
CA LEU A 8 8.72 -4.26 -5.06
C LEU A 8 9.45 -3.94 -3.75
N LYS A 9 9.75 -4.95 -2.96
CA LYS A 9 10.47 -4.77 -1.70
C LYS A 9 11.82 -4.09 -1.93
N THR A 10 12.56 -4.55 -2.93
CA THR A 10 13.84 -3.94 -3.30
C THR A 10 13.67 -2.49 -3.72
N LYS A 11 12.65 -2.21 -4.52
CA LYS A 11 12.34 -0.85 -4.96
C LYS A 11 12.05 0.07 -3.79
N LEU A 12 11.25 -0.40 -2.83
CA LEU A 12 10.88 0.39 -1.65
C LEU A 12 12.10 0.63 -0.74
N GLN A 13 12.95 -0.38 -0.58
CA GLN A 13 14.16 -0.27 0.23
C GLN A 13 15.20 0.65 -0.41
N SER A 14 15.30 0.63 -1.73
CA SER A 14 16.28 1.45 -2.46
C SER A 14 15.86 2.92 -2.55
N ASN A 15 14.56 3.18 -2.49
CA ASN A 15 14.01 4.53 -2.64
C ASN A 15 13.03 4.84 -1.50
N PRO A 16 13.51 4.86 -0.24
CA PRO A 16 12.60 4.97 0.91
C PRO A 16 11.87 6.30 1.01
N LYS A 17 12.39 7.36 0.36
CA LYS A 17 11.78 8.68 0.38
C LYS A 17 10.94 8.96 -0.87
N SER A 18 10.98 8.08 -1.86
CA SER A 18 10.22 8.27 -3.08
C SER A 18 8.77 7.88 -2.87
N VAL A 19 7.87 8.67 -3.45
CA VAL A 19 6.43 8.41 -3.39
C VAL A 19 6.07 7.37 -4.43
N VAL A 20 5.32 6.36 -4.00
CA VAL A 20 4.88 5.27 -4.87
C VAL A 20 3.38 5.07 -4.74
N ASN A 21 2.77 4.57 -5.81
CA ASN A 21 1.35 4.20 -5.83
C ASN A 21 1.24 2.71 -5.57
N LEU A 22 0.43 2.34 -4.58
CA LEU A 22 0.34 0.97 -4.12
C LEU A 22 -1.12 0.54 -3.99
N ILE A 23 -1.34 -0.76 -4.13
CA ILE A 23 -2.60 -1.40 -3.80
C ILE A 23 -2.32 -2.31 -2.60
N VAL A 24 -2.97 -2.01 -1.48
CA VAL A 24 -2.82 -2.76 -0.24
C VAL A 24 -4.09 -3.57 0.00
N ARG A 25 -3.95 -4.89 0.03
CA ARG A 25 -5.06 -5.76 0.36
C ARG A 25 -5.06 -6.02 1.86
N LEU A 26 -6.24 -5.94 2.45
CA LEU A 26 -6.41 -6.07 3.90
C LEU A 26 -7.16 -7.35 4.23
N LYS A 27 -6.99 -7.81 5.47
CA LYS A 27 -7.69 -9.00 5.98
C LYS A 27 -9.09 -8.68 6.47
N GLU A 28 -9.45 -7.39 6.49
CA GLU A 28 -10.74 -6.91 6.98
C GLU A 28 -11.21 -5.74 6.13
N ASP A 29 -12.38 -5.20 6.46
CA ASP A 29 -12.97 -4.09 5.72
C ASP A 29 -12.03 -2.88 5.69
N PRO A 30 -11.69 -2.36 4.51
CA PRO A 30 -10.78 -1.21 4.40
C PRO A 30 -11.26 0.03 5.16
N SER A 31 -12.57 0.23 5.25
CA SER A 31 -13.12 1.41 5.92
C SER A 31 -12.72 1.50 7.39
N GLN A 32 -12.41 0.36 8.02
CA GLN A 32 -11.99 0.33 9.42
C GLN A 32 -10.54 0.77 9.60
N ARG A 33 -9.76 0.79 8.54
CA ARG A 33 -8.34 1.10 8.60
C ARG A 33 -7.94 2.40 7.90
N VAL A 34 -8.90 3.08 7.29
CA VAL A 34 -8.62 4.32 6.55
C VAL A 34 -7.92 5.36 7.42
N ALA A 35 -8.45 5.63 8.61
CA ALA A 35 -7.86 6.62 9.51
C ALA A 35 -6.45 6.23 9.94
N SER A 36 -6.24 4.94 10.24
CA SER A 36 -4.94 4.42 10.63
C SER A 36 -3.90 4.57 9.52
N ILE A 37 -4.32 4.28 8.29
CA ILE A 37 -3.46 4.41 7.11
C ILE A 37 -3.11 5.88 6.87
N GLN A 38 -4.11 6.77 6.94
CA GLN A 38 -3.88 8.20 6.72
C GLN A 38 -2.96 8.80 7.79
N SER A 39 -3.06 8.33 9.04
CA SER A 39 -2.20 8.82 10.12
C SER A 39 -0.73 8.46 9.91
N ARG A 40 -0.44 7.50 9.06
CA ARG A 40 0.94 7.11 8.71
C ARG A 40 1.50 7.94 7.55
N GLY A 41 0.75 8.92 7.05
CA GLY A 41 1.19 9.79 5.98
C GLY A 41 0.80 9.34 4.57
N PHE A 42 -0.02 8.31 4.46
CA PHE A 42 -0.51 7.87 3.16
C PHE A 42 -1.67 8.73 2.69
N LYS A 43 -1.71 8.95 1.37
CA LYS A 43 -2.86 9.54 0.71
C LYS A 43 -3.68 8.42 0.10
N ILE A 44 -4.91 8.26 0.56
CA ILE A 44 -5.81 7.24 0.02
C ILE A 44 -6.43 7.78 -1.27
N ARG A 45 -6.24 7.03 -2.36
CA ARG A 45 -6.79 7.39 -3.65
C ARG A 45 -8.20 6.83 -3.83
N ARG A 46 -8.43 5.60 -3.38
CA ARG A 46 -9.75 4.97 -3.38
C ARG A 46 -9.73 3.71 -2.51
N THR A 47 -10.90 3.32 -2.07
CA THR A 47 -11.11 2.03 -1.43
C THR A 47 -11.82 1.09 -2.39
N ILE A 48 -11.39 -0.17 -2.41
CA ILE A 48 -11.97 -1.20 -3.27
C ILE A 48 -12.54 -2.27 -2.35
N SER A 49 -13.80 -2.09 -1.95
CA SER A 49 -14.41 -2.97 -0.93
C SER A 49 -14.60 -4.40 -1.43
N LEU A 50 -14.80 -4.59 -2.73
CA LEU A 50 -15.04 -5.91 -3.29
C LEU A 50 -13.89 -6.90 -3.04
N ILE A 51 -12.66 -6.39 -3.00
CA ILE A 51 -11.46 -7.20 -2.74
C ILE A 51 -10.75 -6.80 -1.46
N SER A 52 -11.41 -6.04 -0.60
CA SER A 52 -10.85 -5.54 0.66
C SER A 52 -9.49 -4.86 0.46
N ALA A 53 -9.41 -3.97 -0.50
CA ALA A 53 -8.16 -3.30 -0.86
C ALA A 53 -8.29 -1.78 -0.82
N VAL A 54 -7.13 -1.13 -0.68
CA VAL A 54 -7.02 0.33 -0.69
C VAL A 54 -5.94 0.70 -1.70
N ALA A 55 -6.29 1.57 -2.65
CA ALA A 55 -5.30 2.19 -3.53
C ALA A 55 -4.80 3.46 -2.84
N LEU A 56 -3.51 3.53 -2.59
CA LEU A 56 -2.93 4.61 -1.81
C LEU A 56 -1.59 5.06 -2.40
N GLN A 57 -1.12 6.20 -1.89
CA GLN A 57 0.14 6.79 -2.29
C GLN A 57 0.93 7.15 -1.04
N GLY A 58 2.20 6.79 -1.01
CA GLY A 58 3.08 7.10 0.12
C GLY A 58 4.52 6.76 -0.18
N THR A 59 5.38 7.01 0.79
CA THR A 59 6.81 6.73 0.64
C THR A 59 7.11 5.25 0.78
N GLY A 60 8.24 4.82 0.21
CA GLY A 60 8.69 3.44 0.35
C GLY A 60 8.89 3.04 1.80
N SER A 61 9.45 3.93 2.61
CA SER A 61 9.67 3.70 4.03
C SER A 61 8.36 3.44 4.77
N ALA A 62 7.33 4.28 4.52
CA ALA A 62 6.02 4.11 5.14
C ALA A 62 5.36 2.81 4.70
N ALA A 63 5.54 2.43 3.44
CA ALA A 63 4.99 1.18 2.90
C ALA A 63 5.60 -0.05 3.57
N LEU A 64 6.91 -0.03 3.80
CA LEU A 64 7.59 -1.14 4.49
C LEU A 64 7.11 -1.27 5.93
N ASP A 65 6.86 -0.15 6.61
CA ASP A 65 6.30 -0.17 7.96
C ASP A 65 4.86 -0.71 7.95
N LEU A 66 4.08 -0.31 6.97
CA LEU A 66 2.70 -0.79 6.83
C LEU A 66 2.65 -2.30 6.65
N ALA A 67 3.63 -2.87 5.93
CA ALA A 67 3.70 -4.30 5.67
C ALA A 67 3.87 -5.13 6.95
N LYS A 68 4.30 -4.51 8.03
CA LYS A 68 4.48 -5.20 9.32
C LYS A 68 3.18 -5.37 10.10
N GLU A 69 2.12 -4.70 9.66
CA GLU A 69 0.83 -4.77 10.36
C GLU A 69 0.13 -6.11 10.10
N SER A 70 -0.42 -6.68 11.15
CA SER A 70 -1.06 -8.00 11.08
C SER A 70 -2.33 -8.00 10.22
N TRP A 71 -2.96 -6.85 10.04
CA TRP A 71 -4.19 -6.71 9.26
C TRP A 71 -3.94 -6.46 7.77
N VAL A 72 -2.68 -6.36 7.37
CA VAL A 72 -2.31 -6.20 5.95
C VAL A 72 -2.02 -7.57 5.36
N LEU A 73 -2.73 -7.91 4.29
CA LEU A 73 -2.56 -9.19 3.60
C LEU A 73 -1.43 -9.13 2.57
N SER A 74 -1.44 -8.13 1.70
CA SER A 74 -0.43 -7.98 0.67
C SER A 74 -0.30 -6.53 0.22
N ILE A 75 0.85 -6.21 -0.34
CA ILE A 75 1.12 -4.89 -0.95
C ILE A 75 1.62 -5.13 -2.36
N GLU A 76 0.99 -4.47 -3.32
CA GLU A 76 1.35 -4.55 -4.72
C GLU A 76 1.53 -3.15 -5.29
N GLU A 77 2.37 -3.02 -6.28
CA GLU A 77 2.54 -1.74 -6.96
C GLU A 77 1.35 -1.49 -7.88
N ASP A 78 0.76 -0.29 -7.77
CA ASP A 78 -0.30 0.14 -8.67
C ASP A 78 0.34 0.73 -9.91
N LYS A 79 0.46 -0.08 -10.94
CA LYS A 79 1.04 0.36 -12.21
C LYS A 79 -0.02 1.05 -13.04
N ILE A 80 0.11 2.36 -13.14
CA ILE A 80 -0.79 3.15 -13.96
C ILE A 80 -0.37 2.97 -15.42
N VAL A 81 -1.25 2.35 -16.20
CA VAL A 81 -1.02 2.19 -17.63
C VAL A 81 -1.47 3.46 -18.34
N HIS A 82 -0.52 4.15 -18.92
CA HIS A 82 -0.82 5.31 -19.75
C HIS A 82 -1.03 4.85 -21.17
N THR A 83 -2.27 4.87 -21.60
CA THR A 83 -2.60 4.70 -23.04
C THR A 83 -2.58 6.07 -23.67
N MET A 84 -1.75 6.18 -24.66
CA MET A 84 -1.72 7.39 -25.46
C MET A 84 -2.44 7.21 -26.77
#